data_fc18df941130bcd56a7cffeee6b8c4ea
#
_entry.id   fc18df941130bcd56a7cffeee6b8c4ea
#
_cell.length_a   1.000
_cell.length_b   1.000
_cell.length_c   1.000
_cell.angle_alpha   90.00
_cell.angle_beta   90.00
_cell.angle_gamma   90.00
#
_symmetry.space_group_name_H-M   'P 1'
#
loop_
_entity.id
_entity.type
_entity.pdbx_description
1 polymer ?
#
loop_
_entity_poly.entity_id
_entity_poly.type
_entity_poly.pdbx_seq_one_letter_code
_entity_poly.pdbx_strand_id
1 'polypeptide(L)'
;NVAIGRDALSALNIATAANTYNTAVGSSAGAAVTTGVENTIMGGLAADALTVGYQNVAMGYNALGTEQGGSRNIAIGVAALGTQNIGTTAATHYNVGVGALSGTAITTGSRNTLIGGLTGMALTDADYNVVLGYNALPTDTLGSRSTAIGYSALNNQNFTTATDSYNTAVGFYAGLSVTTGINNTLIGGLAGDALTTGSNNVAVGEEALSTDDLGSK
;
A
#
# COMPACT_ATOMS: atom_id res chain seq x y z
N ASN A 1 -13.53 -0.84 -24.98
CA ASN A 1 -13.94 -0.54 -23.61
C ASN A 1 -15.19 -1.31 -23.22
N VAL A 2 -15.30 -1.64 -21.94
CA VAL A 2 -16.52 -2.14 -21.30
C VAL A 2 -16.90 -1.17 -20.20
N ALA A 3 -18.14 -0.66 -20.22
CA ALA A 3 -18.68 0.22 -19.18
C ALA A 3 -20.07 -0.29 -18.76
N ILE A 4 -20.19 -0.75 -17.53
CA ILE A 4 -21.44 -1.29 -16.96
C ILE A 4 -21.73 -0.61 -15.62
N GLY A 5 -22.79 0.16 -15.56
CA GLY A 5 -23.21 0.87 -14.35
C GLY A 5 -23.46 2.35 -14.63
N ARG A 6 -24.17 3.00 -13.69
CA ARG A 6 -24.43 4.44 -13.80
C ARG A 6 -23.11 5.20 -13.78
N ASP A 7 -22.90 6.09 -14.73
CA ASP A 7 -21.72 6.95 -14.87
C ASP A 7 -20.37 6.19 -15.00
N ALA A 8 -20.39 4.88 -15.34
CA ALA A 8 -19.14 4.15 -15.61
C ALA A 8 -18.46 4.74 -16.87
N LEU A 9 -17.17 5.14 -16.76
CA LEU A 9 -16.37 5.81 -17.81
C LEU A 9 -17.08 7.01 -18.44
N SER A 10 -17.88 7.75 -17.70
CA SER A 10 -18.73 8.83 -18.27
C SER A 10 -17.93 10.00 -18.86
N ALA A 11 -16.72 10.28 -18.36
CA ALA A 11 -15.86 11.34 -18.87
C ALA A 11 -14.91 10.88 -20.00
N LEU A 12 -14.95 9.61 -20.41
CA LEU A 12 -14.01 9.08 -21.39
C LEU A 12 -14.14 9.85 -22.72
N ASN A 13 -13.10 10.59 -23.06
CA ASN A 13 -13.05 11.40 -24.26
C ASN A 13 -11.74 11.17 -25.02
N ILE A 14 -11.84 10.42 -26.10
CA ILE A 14 -10.71 10.08 -26.94
C ILE A 14 -10.89 10.79 -28.27
N ALA A 15 -10.15 11.89 -28.43
CA ALA A 15 -10.24 12.74 -29.61
C ALA A 15 -9.82 12.06 -30.92
N THR A 16 -9.13 10.92 -30.85
CA THR A 16 -8.70 10.10 -31.99
C THR A 16 -9.20 8.66 -31.78
N ALA A 17 -9.53 7.96 -32.86
CA ALA A 17 -9.97 6.57 -32.81
C ALA A 17 -8.84 5.65 -32.30
N ALA A 18 -8.69 5.59 -30.97
CA ALA A 18 -7.72 4.75 -30.29
C ALA A 18 -8.42 3.69 -29.43
N ASN A 19 -7.87 2.50 -29.38
CA ASN A 19 -8.31 1.47 -28.45
C ASN A 19 -7.77 1.79 -27.07
N THR A 20 -8.64 1.99 -26.08
CA THR A 20 -8.21 2.31 -24.72
C THR A 20 -8.22 1.12 -23.77
N TYR A 21 -8.88 0.03 -24.15
CA TYR A 21 -8.91 -1.25 -23.41
C TYR A 21 -9.30 -1.11 -21.93
N ASN A 22 -10.09 -0.10 -21.57
CA ASN A 22 -10.60 0.04 -20.22
C ASN A 22 -11.82 -0.88 -20.01
N THR A 23 -11.89 -1.51 -18.84
CA THR A 23 -13.05 -2.24 -18.34
C THR A 23 -13.50 -1.60 -17.04
N ALA A 24 -14.74 -1.07 -16.96
CA ALA A 24 -15.31 -0.47 -15.78
C ALA A 24 -16.70 -1.06 -15.48
N VAL A 25 -16.86 -1.62 -14.29
CA VAL A 25 -18.11 -2.24 -13.83
C VAL A 25 -18.44 -1.72 -12.44
N GLY A 26 -19.52 -0.95 -12.32
CA GLY A 26 -19.98 -0.37 -11.05
C GLY A 26 -20.49 1.05 -11.22
N SER A 27 -21.26 1.54 -10.24
CA SER A 27 -21.71 2.94 -10.23
C SER A 27 -20.50 3.85 -10.07
N SER A 28 -20.32 4.80 -10.98
CA SER A 28 -19.20 5.75 -11.07
C SER A 28 -17.82 5.08 -11.16
N ALA A 29 -17.72 3.81 -11.60
CA ALA A 29 -16.44 3.15 -11.83
C ALA A 29 -15.67 3.89 -12.93
N GLY A 30 -14.49 4.45 -12.60
CA GLY A 30 -13.67 5.23 -13.52
C GLY A 30 -14.37 6.45 -14.10
N ALA A 31 -15.27 7.09 -13.35
CA ALA A 31 -16.14 8.16 -13.88
C ALA A 31 -15.34 9.33 -14.49
N ALA A 32 -14.20 9.69 -13.92
CA ALA A 32 -13.36 10.79 -14.40
C ALA A 32 -12.32 10.39 -15.45
N VAL A 33 -12.22 9.11 -15.87
CA VAL A 33 -11.26 8.68 -16.87
C VAL A 33 -11.47 9.44 -18.18
N THR A 34 -10.46 10.21 -18.60
CA THR A 34 -10.50 10.97 -19.87
C THR A 34 -9.66 10.30 -20.94
N THR A 35 -8.36 10.20 -20.75
CA THR A 35 -7.40 9.61 -21.71
C THR A 35 -6.68 8.39 -21.14
N GLY A 36 -6.95 7.98 -19.91
CA GLY A 36 -6.39 6.78 -19.30
C GLY A 36 -6.71 5.51 -20.10
N VAL A 37 -5.77 4.58 -20.16
CA VAL A 37 -5.88 3.36 -20.97
C VAL A 37 -5.54 2.10 -20.16
N GLU A 38 -6.05 0.96 -20.62
CA GLU A 38 -5.69 -0.37 -20.07
C GLU A 38 -5.99 -0.53 -18.56
N ASN A 39 -7.03 0.14 -18.07
CA ASN A 39 -7.45 0.02 -16.68
C ASN A 39 -8.56 -1.02 -16.51
N THR A 40 -8.45 -1.83 -15.45
CA THR A 40 -9.50 -2.75 -14.99
C THR A 40 -10.09 -2.21 -13.70
N ILE A 41 -11.35 -1.75 -13.76
CA ILE A 41 -12.03 -1.03 -12.67
C ILE A 41 -13.33 -1.75 -12.33
N MET A 42 -13.48 -2.24 -11.10
CA MET A 42 -14.66 -2.98 -10.67
C MET A 42 -15.10 -2.59 -9.25
N GLY A 43 -16.24 -1.99 -9.11
CA GLY A 43 -16.80 -1.57 -7.82
C GLY A 43 -17.39 -0.16 -7.88
N GLY A 44 -18.29 0.15 -6.94
CA GLY A 44 -18.78 1.52 -6.81
C GLY A 44 -17.65 2.47 -6.42
N LEU A 45 -17.53 3.61 -7.09
CA LEU A 45 -16.50 4.63 -6.88
C LEU A 45 -15.05 4.08 -7.01
N ALA A 46 -14.85 2.92 -7.63
CA ALA A 46 -13.50 2.44 -7.91
C ALA A 46 -12.84 3.37 -8.93
N ALA A 47 -11.63 3.87 -8.63
CA ALA A 47 -10.85 4.78 -9.48
C ALA A 47 -11.69 5.91 -10.09
N ASP A 48 -12.69 6.42 -9.36
CA ASP A 48 -13.63 7.39 -9.88
C ASP A 48 -13.02 8.78 -10.16
N ALA A 49 -11.90 9.11 -9.49
CA ALA A 49 -11.11 10.32 -9.75
C ALA A 49 -10.03 10.14 -10.83
N LEU A 50 -9.75 8.90 -11.29
CA LEU A 50 -8.69 8.62 -12.25
C LEU A 50 -8.93 9.33 -13.59
N THR A 51 -7.97 10.11 -14.06
CA THR A 51 -8.10 10.90 -15.31
C THR A 51 -7.23 10.34 -16.44
N VAL A 52 -5.92 10.37 -16.27
CA VAL A 52 -4.94 10.01 -17.31
C VAL A 52 -4.14 8.75 -16.96
N GLY A 53 -4.30 8.20 -15.75
CA GLY A 53 -3.59 7.00 -15.30
C GLY A 53 -3.86 5.78 -16.18
N TYR A 54 -2.89 4.90 -16.30
CA TYR A 54 -2.95 3.72 -17.16
C TYR A 54 -2.47 2.45 -16.47
N GLN A 55 -2.94 1.29 -16.97
CA GLN A 55 -2.53 -0.03 -16.46
C GLN A 55 -2.78 -0.24 -14.97
N ASN A 56 -3.89 0.30 -14.46
CA ASN A 56 -4.29 0.07 -13.08
C ASN A 56 -5.33 -1.05 -12.97
N VAL A 57 -5.29 -1.78 -11.85
CA VAL A 57 -6.35 -2.67 -11.41
C VAL A 57 -6.97 -2.08 -10.14
N ALA A 58 -8.23 -1.67 -10.17
CA ALA A 58 -8.96 -1.15 -9.02
C ALA A 58 -10.23 -1.98 -8.82
N MET A 59 -10.27 -2.84 -7.80
CA MET A 59 -11.39 -3.75 -7.53
C MET A 59 -11.87 -3.63 -6.08
N GLY A 60 -13.06 -3.10 -5.88
CA GLY A 60 -13.66 -2.86 -4.57
C GLY A 60 -14.26 -1.47 -4.47
N TYR A 61 -15.13 -1.27 -3.47
CA TYR A 61 -15.69 0.06 -3.20
C TYR A 61 -14.55 1.05 -2.87
N ASN A 62 -14.49 2.18 -3.59
CA ASN A 62 -13.49 3.24 -3.41
C ASN A 62 -12.01 2.77 -3.49
N ALA A 63 -11.73 1.63 -4.14
CA ALA A 63 -10.36 1.22 -4.43
C ALA A 63 -9.73 2.24 -5.39
N LEU A 64 -8.54 2.77 -5.07
CA LEU A 64 -7.83 3.81 -5.84
C LEU A 64 -8.72 5.07 -6.07
N GLY A 65 -9.60 5.42 -5.10
CA GLY A 65 -10.69 6.37 -5.31
C GLY A 65 -10.25 7.80 -5.55
N THR A 66 -9.11 8.26 -5.03
CA THR A 66 -8.64 9.65 -5.22
C THR A 66 -7.53 9.81 -6.24
N GLU A 67 -7.01 8.71 -6.81
CA GLU A 67 -5.90 8.75 -7.76
C GLU A 67 -6.33 9.40 -9.10
N GLN A 68 -5.55 10.34 -9.57
CA GLN A 68 -5.82 11.05 -10.84
C GLN A 68 -4.89 10.63 -11.98
N GLY A 69 -3.58 10.57 -11.77
CA GLY A 69 -2.59 10.30 -12.81
C GLY A 69 -1.74 9.06 -12.60
N GLY A 70 -1.86 8.39 -11.44
CA GLY A 70 -1.05 7.22 -11.09
C GLY A 70 -1.30 6.03 -11.99
N SER A 71 -0.25 5.28 -12.27
CA SER A 71 -0.26 4.16 -13.20
C SER A 71 0.41 2.93 -12.62
N ARG A 72 0.01 1.75 -13.13
CA ARG A 72 0.56 0.44 -12.76
C ARG A 72 0.38 0.09 -11.29
N ASN A 73 -0.76 0.50 -10.72
CA ASN A 73 -1.15 0.13 -9.37
C ASN A 73 -2.13 -1.04 -9.39
N ILE A 74 -2.09 -1.86 -8.34
CA ILE A 74 -3.07 -2.90 -8.07
C ILE A 74 -3.72 -2.58 -6.73
N ALA A 75 -5.00 -2.22 -6.74
CA ALA A 75 -5.80 -1.93 -5.56
C ALA A 75 -7.00 -2.88 -5.52
N ILE A 76 -6.98 -3.88 -4.65
CA ILE A 76 -8.04 -4.88 -4.52
C ILE A 76 -8.54 -4.93 -3.09
N GLY A 77 -9.76 -4.49 -2.86
CA GLY A 77 -10.39 -4.41 -1.54
C GLY A 77 -11.06 -3.07 -1.31
N VAL A 78 -11.92 -2.99 -0.31
CA VAL A 78 -12.56 -1.73 0.08
C VAL A 78 -11.50 -0.72 0.49
N ALA A 79 -11.48 0.45 -0.18
CA ALA A 79 -10.54 1.55 0.03
C ALA A 79 -9.05 1.15 0.01
N ALA A 80 -8.69 0.07 -0.69
CA ALA A 80 -7.29 -0.25 -0.96
C ALA A 80 -6.65 0.89 -1.76
N LEU A 81 -5.49 1.42 -1.33
CA LEU A 81 -4.82 2.59 -1.91
C LEU A 81 -5.77 3.79 -2.09
N GLY A 82 -6.74 3.94 -1.17
CA GLY A 82 -7.90 4.83 -1.37
C GLY A 82 -7.56 6.32 -1.44
N THR A 83 -6.47 6.78 -0.81
CA THR A 83 -6.04 8.19 -0.81
C THR A 83 -4.81 8.46 -1.69
N GLN A 84 -4.30 7.45 -2.40
CA GLN A 84 -3.19 7.66 -3.33
C GLN A 84 -3.55 8.74 -4.33
N ASN A 85 -2.70 9.75 -4.51
CA ASN A 85 -2.92 10.81 -5.47
C ASN A 85 -1.64 11.59 -5.79
N ILE A 86 -1.16 11.47 -7.00
CA ILE A 86 -0.01 12.24 -7.52
C ILE A 86 -0.41 13.43 -8.39
N GLY A 87 -1.68 13.76 -8.42
CA GLY A 87 -2.20 14.79 -9.31
C GLY A 87 -2.44 14.29 -10.73
N THR A 88 -2.64 15.22 -11.65
CA THR A 88 -3.11 14.95 -13.01
C THR A 88 -2.02 14.58 -14.02
N THR A 89 -0.76 14.53 -13.61
CA THR A 89 0.34 14.12 -14.48
C THR A 89 0.50 12.60 -14.45
N ALA A 90 0.52 11.94 -15.59
CA ALA A 90 0.74 10.50 -15.65
C ALA A 90 2.12 10.12 -15.10
N ALA A 91 2.15 9.35 -14.03
CA ALA A 91 3.37 8.81 -13.44
C ALA A 91 3.16 7.38 -12.91
N THR A 92 4.24 6.65 -12.71
CA THR A 92 4.18 5.23 -12.31
C THR A 92 4.54 5.07 -10.84
N HIS A 93 3.68 4.38 -10.06
CA HIS A 93 3.92 4.11 -8.64
C HIS A 93 4.26 2.65 -8.35
N TYR A 94 3.68 1.71 -9.10
CA TYR A 94 3.86 0.28 -8.85
C TYR A 94 3.46 -0.17 -7.44
N ASN A 95 2.45 0.47 -6.85
CA ASN A 95 1.92 0.01 -5.57
C ASN A 95 0.98 -1.18 -5.76
N VAL A 96 1.08 -2.15 -4.87
CA VAL A 96 0.16 -3.28 -4.77
C VAL A 96 -0.52 -3.21 -3.40
N GLY A 97 -1.81 -2.96 -3.37
CA GLY A 97 -2.66 -2.99 -2.18
C GLY A 97 -3.74 -4.05 -2.35
N VAL A 98 -3.64 -5.17 -1.64
CA VAL A 98 -4.64 -6.25 -1.67
C VAL A 98 -5.16 -6.52 -0.27
N GLY A 99 -6.41 -6.18 -0.03
CA GLY A 99 -7.07 -6.29 1.26
C GLY A 99 -7.83 -5.00 1.60
N ALA A 100 -8.82 -5.10 2.49
CA ALA A 100 -9.56 -3.92 2.94
C ALA A 100 -8.61 -2.96 3.67
N LEU A 101 -8.63 -1.68 3.30
CA LEU A 101 -7.81 -0.60 3.86
C LEU A 101 -6.29 -0.83 3.73
N SER A 102 -5.86 -1.71 2.81
CA SER A 102 -4.44 -1.90 2.52
C SER A 102 -3.85 -0.64 1.91
N GLY A 103 -2.85 -0.03 2.56
CA GLY A 103 -2.20 1.20 2.11
C GLY A 103 -3.15 2.39 1.95
N THR A 104 -4.24 2.43 2.72
CA THR A 104 -5.31 3.41 2.49
C THR A 104 -4.88 4.86 2.65
N ALA A 105 -3.83 5.16 3.44
CA ALA A 105 -3.31 6.51 3.63
C ALA A 105 -2.19 6.89 2.65
N ILE A 106 -1.73 5.97 1.78
CA ILE A 106 -0.68 6.30 0.81
C ILE A 106 -1.13 7.51 -0.04
N THR A 107 -0.25 8.48 -0.15
CA THR A 107 -0.42 9.66 -1.01
C THR A 107 0.53 9.59 -2.20
N THR A 108 1.81 9.81 -1.99
CA THR A 108 2.86 9.86 -3.01
C THR A 108 3.82 8.67 -2.96
N GLY A 109 3.77 7.87 -1.90
CA GLY A 109 4.60 6.67 -1.76
C GLY A 109 4.50 5.69 -2.92
N SER A 110 5.58 5.04 -3.26
CA SER A 110 5.70 4.19 -4.44
C SER A 110 6.38 2.84 -4.17
N ARG A 111 6.13 1.86 -5.03
CA ARG A 111 6.77 0.53 -5.00
C ARG A 111 6.55 -0.23 -3.69
N ASN A 112 5.39 -0.03 -3.08
CA ASN A 112 4.98 -0.78 -1.90
C ASN A 112 4.16 -2.00 -2.32
N THR A 113 4.41 -3.14 -1.66
CA THR A 113 3.62 -4.36 -1.79
C THR A 113 2.93 -4.65 -0.45
N LEU A 114 1.63 -4.42 -0.39
CA LEU A 114 0.82 -4.47 0.82
C LEU A 114 -0.31 -5.48 0.64
N ILE A 115 -0.20 -6.66 1.28
CA ILE A 115 -1.16 -7.76 1.10
C ILE A 115 -1.72 -8.20 2.44
N GLY A 116 -3.00 -7.98 2.64
CA GLY A 116 -3.74 -8.27 3.87
C GLY A 116 -4.61 -7.09 4.29
N GLY A 117 -5.58 -7.33 5.17
CA GLY A 117 -6.39 -6.23 5.73
C GLY A 117 -5.56 -5.33 6.64
N LEU A 118 -5.75 -4.02 6.59
CA LEU A 118 -5.09 -3.01 7.43
C LEU A 118 -3.55 -2.99 7.31
N THR A 119 -2.97 -3.57 6.25
CA THR A 119 -1.52 -3.55 6.02
C THR A 119 -1.04 -2.17 5.59
N GLY A 120 0.04 -1.68 6.21
CA GLY A 120 0.62 -0.38 5.86
C GLY A 120 -0.40 0.76 5.86
N MET A 121 -1.40 0.69 6.74
CA MET A 121 -2.59 1.54 6.68
C MET A 121 -2.28 3.04 6.84
N ALA A 122 -1.23 3.37 7.60
CA ALA A 122 -0.84 4.76 7.86
C ALA A 122 0.30 5.28 6.95
N LEU A 123 0.90 4.44 6.10
CA LEU A 123 1.95 4.87 5.17
C LEU A 123 1.44 6.01 4.28
N THR A 124 2.24 7.06 4.14
CA THR A 124 1.89 8.24 3.32
C THR A 124 2.85 8.42 2.13
N ASP A 125 4.08 8.86 2.37
CA ASP A 125 5.12 9.08 1.34
C ASP A 125 6.30 8.10 1.53
N ALA A 126 5.97 6.88 1.91
CA ALA A 126 6.93 5.79 2.17
C ALA A 126 7.07 4.89 0.93
N ASP A 127 8.29 4.45 0.67
CA ASP A 127 8.65 3.69 -0.53
C ASP A 127 9.22 2.30 -0.22
N TYR A 128 9.07 1.38 -1.19
CA TYR A 128 9.77 0.09 -1.21
C TYR A 128 9.47 -0.83 -0.03
N ASN A 129 8.30 -0.72 0.60
CA ASN A 129 7.92 -1.61 1.68
C ASN A 129 7.27 -2.90 1.14
N VAL A 130 7.59 -4.02 1.76
CA VAL A 130 6.94 -5.32 1.54
C VAL A 130 6.22 -5.71 2.81
N VAL A 131 4.89 -5.68 2.80
CA VAL A 131 4.05 -5.92 3.97
C VAL A 131 3.01 -6.99 3.65
N LEU A 132 3.04 -8.10 4.38
CA LEU A 132 2.13 -9.22 4.17
C LEU A 132 1.58 -9.73 5.51
N GLY A 133 0.27 -9.71 5.65
CA GLY A 133 -0.42 -10.18 6.86
C GLY A 133 -1.44 -9.17 7.37
N TYR A 134 -2.38 -9.63 8.19
CA TYR A 134 -3.36 -8.73 8.80
C TYR A 134 -2.65 -7.78 9.79
N ASN A 135 -2.92 -6.48 9.68
CA ASN A 135 -2.40 -5.44 10.57
C ASN A 135 -0.86 -5.40 10.69
N ALA A 136 -0.14 -5.81 9.63
CA ALA A 136 1.31 -5.62 9.58
C ALA A 136 1.65 -4.18 9.21
N LEU A 137 2.64 -3.57 9.86
CA LEU A 137 3.13 -2.19 9.69
C LEU A 137 1.99 -1.15 9.66
N PRO A 138 1.03 -1.15 10.59
CA PRO A 138 -0.18 -0.33 10.47
C PRO A 138 0.03 1.13 10.84
N THR A 139 1.07 1.47 11.62
CA THR A 139 1.25 2.81 12.23
C THR A 139 2.34 3.65 11.59
N ASP A 140 3.22 3.04 10.81
CA ASP A 140 4.33 3.75 10.16
C ASP A 140 3.82 4.72 9.09
N THR A 141 4.36 5.93 9.10
CA THR A 141 3.95 6.98 8.16
C THR A 141 4.97 7.22 7.05
N LEU A 142 6.25 7.30 7.37
CA LEU A 142 7.32 7.71 6.44
C LEU A 142 8.52 6.74 6.42
N GLY A 143 8.39 5.56 7.05
CA GLY A 143 9.43 4.53 6.99
C GLY A 143 9.44 3.79 5.66
N SER A 144 10.59 3.74 5.04
CA SER A 144 10.80 3.07 3.75
C SER A 144 11.66 1.81 3.90
N ARG A 145 11.60 0.90 2.93
CA ARG A 145 12.43 -0.31 2.84
C ARG A 145 12.27 -1.29 4.00
N SER A 146 11.09 -1.32 4.61
CA SER A 146 10.73 -2.33 5.61
C SER A 146 10.19 -3.60 4.94
N THR A 147 10.50 -4.75 5.52
CA THR A 147 9.85 -6.03 5.22
C THR A 147 9.13 -6.51 6.46
N ALA A 148 7.79 -6.52 6.45
CA ALA A 148 6.95 -6.94 7.56
C ALA A 148 6.01 -8.06 7.10
N ILE A 149 6.30 -9.30 7.51
CA ILE A 149 5.54 -10.48 7.09
C ILE A 149 5.03 -11.23 8.33
N GLY A 150 3.72 -11.25 8.49
CA GLY A 150 3.06 -11.91 9.61
C GLY A 150 1.98 -11.03 10.23
N TYR A 151 1.16 -11.63 11.10
CA TYR A 151 0.15 -10.89 11.87
C TYR A 151 0.85 -9.86 12.76
N SER A 152 0.52 -8.58 12.61
CA SER A 152 1.06 -7.46 13.39
C SER A 152 2.60 -7.40 13.45
N ALA A 153 3.31 -7.86 12.42
CA ALA A 153 4.76 -7.64 12.32
C ALA A 153 5.05 -6.13 12.20
N LEU A 154 6.05 -5.61 12.91
CA LEU A 154 6.42 -4.19 13.02
C LEU A 154 5.22 -3.28 13.36
N ASN A 155 4.35 -3.74 14.23
CA ASN A 155 3.08 -3.06 14.52
C ASN A 155 3.26 -1.61 14.99
N ASN A 156 4.25 -1.34 15.85
CA ASN A 156 4.46 -0.03 16.47
C ASN A 156 5.52 0.81 15.75
N GLN A 157 6.13 0.30 14.64
CA GLN A 157 7.08 1.09 13.89
C GLN A 157 6.42 2.36 13.39
N ASN A 158 7.05 3.52 13.64
CA ASN A 158 6.54 4.79 13.17
C ASN A 158 7.65 5.83 13.01
N PHE A 159 8.06 6.04 11.78
CA PHE A 159 8.96 7.13 11.40
C PHE A 159 8.13 8.32 10.93
N THR A 160 8.22 9.42 11.66
CA THR A 160 7.54 10.70 11.32
C THR A 160 8.39 11.61 10.42
N THR A 161 9.57 11.17 10.06
CA THR A 161 10.46 11.77 9.05
C THR A 161 10.84 10.70 8.05
N ALA A 162 11.09 11.06 6.80
CA ALA A 162 11.49 10.13 5.75
C ALA A 162 12.75 9.35 6.18
N THR A 163 12.62 8.06 6.40
CA THR A 163 13.67 7.20 6.96
C THR A 163 13.73 5.87 6.22
N ASP A 164 14.91 5.50 5.78
CA ASP A 164 15.19 4.14 5.31
C ASP A 164 15.39 3.23 6.52
N SER A 165 14.39 2.47 6.88
CA SER A 165 14.39 1.66 8.11
C SER A 165 15.25 0.40 7.97
N TYR A 166 15.21 -0.25 6.79
CA TYR A 166 15.84 -1.55 6.53
C TYR A 166 15.50 -2.63 7.56
N ASN A 167 14.35 -2.52 8.23
CA ASN A 167 13.89 -3.54 9.15
C ASN A 167 13.28 -4.73 8.38
N THR A 168 13.66 -5.93 8.76
CA THR A 168 13.05 -7.17 8.28
C THR A 168 12.45 -7.92 9.46
N ALA A 169 11.13 -8.05 9.51
CA ALA A 169 10.41 -8.79 10.53
C ALA A 169 9.51 -9.84 9.87
N VAL A 170 9.77 -11.10 10.16
CA VAL A 170 9.03 -12.24 9.59
C VAL A 170 8.57 -13.16 10.72
N GLY A 171 7.29 -13.17 10.99
CA GLY A 171 6.66 -13.98 12.06
C GLY A 171 5.48 -13.26 12.71
N PHE A 172 4.68 -14.04 13.47
CA PHE A 172 3.62 -13.51 14.31
C PHE A 172 4.22 -12.58 15.38
N TYR A 173 3.81 -11.32 15.41
CA TYR A 173 4.34 -10.27 16.29
C TYR A 173 5.86 -10.04 16.23
N ALA A 174 6.54 -10.43 15.16
CA ALA A 174 7.96 -10.11 15.01
C ALA A 174 8.18 -8.60 15.01
N GLY A 175 9.05 -8.10 15.89
CA GLY A 175 9.33 -6.68 16.07
C GLY A 175 8.13 -5.85 16.51
N LEU A 176 7.19 -6.42 17.27
CA LEU A 176 5.93 -5.76 17.66
C LEU A 176 6.13 -4.35 18.22
N SER A 177 7.09 -4.19 19.14
CA SER A 177 7.34 -2.93 19.86
C SER A 177 8.37 -2.02 19.19
N VAL A 178 8.97 -2.43 18.08
CA VAL A 178 9.92 -1.57 17.34
C VAL A 178 9.23 -0.27 16.98
N THR A 179 9.82 0.86 17.38
CA THR A 179 9.31 2.20 17.06
C THR A 179 10.18 2.90 16.03
N THR A 180 11.41 3.27 16.41
CA THR A 180 12.36 4.00 15.56
C THR A 180 13.70 3.26 15.39
N GLY A 181 13.82 2.03 15.88
CA GLY A 181 14.98 1.17 15.59
C GLY A 181 15.10 0.86 14.10
N ILE A 182 16.30 0.83 13.57
CA ILE A 182 16.61 0.56 12.16
C ILE A 182 17.57 -0.61 11.99
N ASN A 183 17.64 -1.17 10.77
CA ASN A 183 18.56 -2.24 10.39
C ASN A 183 18.40 -3.52 11.24
N ASN A 184 17.18 -3.85 11.67
CA ASN A 184 16.94 -5.06 12.43
C ASN A 184 16.48 -6.21 11.52
N THR A 185 16.96 -7.43 11.80
CA THR A 185 16.52 -8.68 11.18
C THR A 185 15.91 -9.58 12.26
N LEU A 186 14.58 -9.68 12.25
CA LEU A 186 13.77 -10.33 13.28
C LEU A 186 12.93 -11.43 12.63
N ILE A 187 13.36 -12.70 12.78
CA ILE A 187 12.74 -13.84 12.09
C ILE A 187 12.30 -14.88 13.11
N GLY A 188 11.02 -15.09 13.24
CA GLY A 188 10.39 -16.00 14.20
C GLY A 188 9.20 -15.37 14.87
N GLY A 189 8.30 -16.18 15.44
CA GLY A 189 7.20 -15.67 16.27
C GLY A 189 7.78 -14.94 17.47
N LEU A 190 7.30 -13.70 17.75
CA LEU A 190 7.76 -12.88 18.87
C LEU A 190 9.28 -12.54 18.83
N ALA A 191 9.96 -12.73 17.69
CA ALA A 191 11.36 -12.35 17.59
C ALA A 191 11.52 -10.83 17.71
N GLY A 192 12.30 -10.34 18.68
CA GLY A 192 12.54 -8.92 18.94
C GLY A 192 11.29 -8.13 19.28
N ASP A 193 10.26 -8.75 19.82
CA ASP A 193 8.97 -8.12 20.08
C ASP A 193 9.02 -7.06 21.21
N ALA A 194 10.03 -7.11 22.09
CA ALA A 194 10.28 -6.09 23.12
C ALA A 194 11.18 -4.94 22.63
N LEU A 195 11.90 -5.09 21.52
CA LEU A 195 12.75 -4.03 20.98
C LEU A 195 11.94 -2.76 20.70
N THR A 196 12.46 -1.60 21.11
CA THR A 196 11.81 -0.30 20.84
C THR A 196 12.64 0.55 19.88
N THR A 197 13.76 1.09 20.33
CA THR A 197 14.66 1.94 19.57
C THR A 197 15.97 1.24 19.18
N GLY A 198 16.15 -0.02 19.61
CA GLY A 198 17.31 -0.85 19.29
C GLY A 198 17.53 -1.01 17.78
N SER A 199 18.76 -0.89 17.35
CA SER A 199 19.15 -0.95 15.94
C SER A 199 20.27 -1.95 15.68
N ASN A 200 20.37 -2.44 14.43
CA ASN A 200 21.40 -3.38 13.98
C ASN A 200 21.36 -4.75 14.70
N ASN A 201 20.18 -5.18 15.11
CA ASN A 201 20.00 -6.47 15.78
C ASN A 201 19.67 -7.58 14.78
N VAL A 202 20.13 -8.78 15.08
CA VAL A 202 19.73 -10.01 14.40
C VAL A 202 19.14 -10.96 15.44
N ALA A 203 17.85 -11.26 15.34
CA ALA A 203 17.11 -12.21 16.17
C ALA A 203 16.45 -13.26 15.26
N VAL A 204 16.85 -14.51 15.38
CA VAL A 204 16.32 -15.61 14.58
C VAL A 204 15.89 -16.75 15.50
N GLY A 205 14.63 -17.09 15.46
CA GLY A 205 13.98 -18.10 16.32
C GLY A 205 12.77 -17.54 17.04
N GLU A 206 11.90 -18.42 17.53
CA GLU A 206 10.76 -18.06 18.38
C GLU A 206 11.26 -17.39 19.66
N GLU A 207 10.67 -16.25 20.02
CA GLU A 207 11.03 -15.44 21.19
C GLU A 207 12.53 -15.02 21.26
N ALA A 208 13.27 -15.11 20.14
CA ALA A 208 14.64 -14.62 20.12
C ALA A 208 14.67 -13.11 20.40
N LEU A 209 15.45 -12.66 21.38
CA LEU A 209 15.58 -11.26 21.81
C LEU A 209 14.24 -10.65 22.28
N SER A 210 13.36 -11.44 22.92
CA SER A 210 12.01 -11.04 23.34
C SER A 210 11.96 -10.22 24.63
N THR A 211 13.07 -10.07 25.36
CA THR A 211 13.14 -9.34 26.63
C THR A 211 14.04 -8.11 26.61
N ASP A 212 14.72 -7.86 25.51
CA ASP A 212 15.63 -6.72 25.35
C ASP A 212 14.90 -5.58 24.61
N ASP A 213 14.80 -4.43 25.25
CA ASP A 213 14.12 -3.25 24.70
C ASP A 213 15.03 -2.28 23.93
N LEU A 214 16.33 -2.31 24.22
CA LEU A 214 17.34 -1.37 23.68
C LEU A 214 18.47 -2.04 22.90
N GLY A 215 18.43 -3.36 22.73
CA GLY A 215 19.49 -4.12 22.08
C GLY A 215 20.12 -3.37 20.91
N SER A 216 21.43 -3.24 20.95
CA SER A 216 22.21 -2.60 19.89
C SER A 216 23.45 -3.43 19.64
N LYS A 217 23.35 -4.45 18.79
CA LYS A 217 24.44 -5.11 18.03
C LYS A 217 23.99 -6.36 17.34
#